data_f3f08b46b00e860084a95336f6c4b76b
#
_entry.id   f3f08b46b00e860084a95336f6c4b76b
#
_cell.length_a   1.000
_cell.length_b   1.000
_cell.length_c   1.000
_cell.angle_alpha   90.00
_cell.angle_beta   90.00
_cell.angle_gamma   90.00
#
_symmetry.space_group_name_H-M   'P 1'
#
loop_
_entity.id
_entity.type
_entity.pdbx_description
1 polymer ?
#
loop_
_entity_poly.entity_id
_entity_poly.type
_entity_poly.pdbx_seq_one_letter_code
_entity_poly.pdbx_strand_id
1 'polypeptide(L)'
;LTQSIFEEFEVLEITREDRQSFCAQVCVNVVAEISLKLIVNGDELASLLCMNQHHKPLALGFLFNEGVIQSMDDISGIVYSQGLQAVNVDLKPGIAVHRSGQIRSITSGCGQCISYVNPQNNLLQYNESTQIFKFEEILDMMKRFMHQSDLFRDVGGVHSVLFYTPEFELLVEDIGRHNCVDKVAGLLLQNQNMERAATGCLFISGRVSSEIVTKAIRLGIPVIVSRSTPTSAAIRFAQEYGITLMGYVRGEKATIYTGQQRVRLL
;
A
#
# COMPACT_ATOMS: atom_id res chain seq x y z
N LEU A 1 9.84 -23.30 10.44
CA LEU A 1 8.69 -22.76 11.16
C LEU A 1 8.23 -21.52 10.41
N THR A 2 7.08 -21.57 9.73
CA THR A 2 6.41 -20.38 9.17
C THR A 2 6.04 -19.47 10.35
N GLN A 3 6.57 -18.26 10.39
CA GLN A 3 6.16 -17.28 11.37
C GLN A 3 4.67 -17.01 11.19
N SER A 4 3.91 -17.03 12.29
CA SER A 4 2.49 -16.70 12.26
C SER A 4 2.31 -15.22 11.91
N ILE A 5 1.26 -14.92 11.15
CA ILE A 5 0.80 -13.53 10.94
C ILE A 5 -0.03 -13.03 12.12
N PHE A 6 -0.30 -13.90 13.09
CA PHE A 6 -1.07 -13.62 14.31
C PHE A 6 -0.30 -14.03 15.55
N GLU A 7 -0.58 -13.33 16.63
CA GLU A 7 -0.26 -13.70 17.99
C GLU A 7 -1.56 -13.88 18.78
N GLU A 8 -1.63 -14.91 19.61
CA GLU A 8 -2.80 -15.18 20.45
C GLU A 8 -2.61 -14.53 21.81
N PHE A 9 -3.64 -13.81 22.27
CA PHE A 9 -3.66 -13.16 23.57
C PHE A 9 -4.90 -13.57 24.37
N GLU A 10 -4.71 -13.84 25.64
CA GLU A 10 -5.81 -14.00 26.60
C GLU A 10 -6.22 -12.60 27.07
N VAL A 11 -7.49 -12.24 26.83
CA VAL A 11 -8.03 -10.90 27.12
C VAL A 11 -9.35 -11.00 27.89
N LEU A 12 -9.72 -9.92 28.57
CA LEU A 12 -11.02 -9.78 29.19
C LEU A 12 -11.97 -9.07 28.22
N GLU A 13 -12.93 -9.79 27.68
CA GLU A 13 -13.99 -9.21 26.86
C GLU A 13 -15.14 -8.71 27.77
N ILE A 14 -15.58 -7.48 27.52
CA ILE A 14 -16.69 -6.86 28.26
C ILE A 14 -17.82 -6.59 27.28
N THR A 15 -18.97 -7.22 27.55
CA THR A 15 -20.20 -7.02 26.77
C THR A 15 -21.25 -6.33 27.62
N ARG A 16 -22.20 -5.65 26.98
CA ARG A 16 -23.34 -5.02 27.65
C ARG A 16 -24.64 -5.46 26.99
N GLU A 17 -25.47 -6.13 27.77
CA GLU A 17 -26.81 -6.55 27.37
C GLU A 17 -27.82 -6.03 28.41
N ASP A 18 -28.93 -5.47 27.97
CA ASP A 18 -30.03 -4.96 28.82
C ASP A 18 -29.58 -4.08 29.99
N ARG A 19 -28.59 -3.21 29.77
CA ARG A 19 -27.91 -2.33 30.76
C ARG A 19 -27.09 -3.06 31.83
N GLN A 20 -26.92 -4.36 31.75
CA GLN A 20 -25.99 -5.14 32.56
C GLN A 20 -24.69 -5.38 31.82
N SER A 21 -23.56 -5.30 32.55
CA SER A 21 -22.23 -5.58 31.97
C SER A 21 -21.79 -6.98 32.37
N PHE A 22 -21.29 -7.72 31.42
CA PHE A 22 -20.71 -9.06 31.59
C PHE A 22 -19.28 -9.04 31.19
N CYS A 23 -18.43 -9.88 31.78
CA CYS A 23 -17.05 -10.05 31.36
C CYS A 23 -16.71 -11.53 31.29
N ALA A 24 -15.90 -11.87 30.29
CA ALA A 24 -15.37 -13.22 30.08
C ALA A 24 -13.91 -13.17 29.68
N GLN A 25 -13.13 -14.14 30.14
CA GLN A 25 -11.79 -14.36 29.57
C GLN A 25 -11.92 -15.12 28.24
N VAL A 26 -11.34 -14.58 27.19
CA VAL A 26 -11.35 -15.14 25.83
C VAL A 26 -9.96 -15.05 25.21
N CYS A 27 -9.64 -15.99 24.33
CA CYS A 27 -8.45 -15.91 23.50
C CYS A 27 -8.77 -15.22 22.18
N VAL A 28 -7.99 -14.22 21.81
CA VAL A 28 -8.13 -13.47 20.56
C VAL A 28 -6.84 -13.52 19.75
N ASN A 29 -6.97 -13.60 18.44
CA ASN A 29 -5.87 -13.41 17.52
C ASN A 29 -5.66 -11.92 17.25
N VAL A 30 -4.43 -11.46 17.36
CA VAL A 30 -4.01 -10.09 17.03
C VAL A 30 -2.95 -10.15 15.94
N VAL A 31 -2.99 -9.21 14.99
CA VAL A 31 -2.00 -9.15 13.90
C VAL A 31 -0.59 -8.95 14.47
N ALA A 32 0.34 -9.81 14.08
CA ALA A 32 1.73 -9.72 14.48
C ALA A 32 2.43 -8.57 13.76
N GLU A 33 2.93 -7.59 14.53
CA GLU A 33 3.75 -6.49 14.04
C GLU A 33 5.22 -6.84 14.15
N ILE A 34 5.98 -6.64 13.08
CA ILE A 34 7.43 -6.77 13.07
C ILE A 34 8.12 -5.50 12.59
N SER A 35 9.36 -5.31 13.03
CA SER A 35 10.26 -4.27 12.51
C SER A 35 11.19 -4.89 11.46
N LEU A 36 10.82 -4.75 10.17
CA LEU A 36 11.57 -5.28 9.05
C LEU A 36 12.72 -4.34 8.69
N LYS A 37 13.96 -4.79 8.82
CA LYS A 37 15.13 -4.05 8.36
C LYS A 37 15.29 -4.21 6.84
N LEU A 38 15.46 -3.09 6.15
CA LEU A 38 15.86 -3.05 4.74
C LEU A 38 17.33 -2.69 4.65
N ILE A 39 18.14 -3.64 4.18
CA ILE A 39 19.57 -3.50 4.01
C ILE A 39 19.87 -3.48 2.50
N VAL A 40 20.56 -2.44 2.03
CA VAL A 40 20.90 -2.26 0.62
C VAL A 40 22.41 -2.14 0.48
N ASN A 41 23.01 -3.02 -0.32
CA ASN A 41 24.46 -3.11 -0.51
C ASN A 41 25.25 -3.18 0.81
N GLY A 42 24.71 -3.88 1.82
CA GLY A 42 25.30 -4.05 3.14
C GLY A 42 25.01 -2.97 4.17
N ASP A 43 24.37 -1.87 3.78
CA ASP A 43 24.01 -0.77 4.66
C ASP A 43 22.52 -0.78 5.00
N GLU A 44 22.15 -0.58 6.29
CA GLU A 44 20.75 -0.42 6.69
C GLU A 44 20.20 0.89 6.14
N LEU A 45 19.19 0.78 5.27
CA LEU A 45 18.54 1.92 4.63
C LEU A 45 17.33 2.41 5.44
N ALA A 46 16.49 1.48 5.88
CA ALA A 46 15.25 1.76 6.60
C ALA A 46 14.86 0.61 7.52
N SER A 47 13.97 0.91 8.48
CA SER A 47 13.26 -0.07 9.28
C SER A 47 11.76 0.17 9.11
N LEU A 48 11.03 -0.84 8.65
CA LEU A 48 9.63 -0.77 8.28
C LEU A 48 8.80 -1.58 9.29
N LEU A 49 7.91 -0.90 10.03
CA LEU A 49 6.91 -1.59 10.83
C LEU A 49 5.85 -2.16 9.89
N CYS A 50 5.69 -3.47 9.88
CA CYS A 50 4.82 -4.15 8.94
C CYS A 50 4.25 -5.45 9.52
N MET A 51 3.26 -5.99 8.83
CA MET A 51 2.75 -7.32 9.08
C MET A 51 3.77 -8.37 8.62
N ASN A 52 3.84 -9.49 9.34
CA ASN A 52 4.82 -10.56 9.13
C ASN A 52 4.57 -11.39 7.87
N GLN A 53 4.38 -10.71 6.72
CA GLN A 53 4.23 -11.36 5.41
C GLN A 53 4.65 -10.42 4.26
N HIS A 54 5.00 -11.01 3.11
CA HIS A 54 5.40 -10.30 1.89
C HIS A 54 6.61 -9.36 2.09
N HIS A 55 7.62 -9.80 2.85
CA HIS A 55 8.79 -8.99 3.20
C HIS A 55 9.60 -8.54 1.98
N LYS A 56 9.89 -9.46 1.04
CA LYS A 56 10.61 -9.11 -0.19
C LYS A 56 9.80 -8.15 -1.07
N PRO A 57 8.49 -8.41 -1.34
CA PRO A 57 7.66 -7.44 -2.04
C PRO A 57 7.62 -6.06 -1.37
N LEU A 58 7.49 -6.00 -0.03
CA LEU A 58 7.51 -4.73 0.69
C LEU A 58 8.83 -3.97 0.45
N ALA A 59 9.97 -4.65 0.57
CA ALA A 59 11.29 -4.07 0.34
C ALA A 59 11.45 -3.56 -1.11
N LEU A 60 11.08 -4.37 -2.10
CA LEU A 60 11.14 -4.02 -3.52
C LEU A 60 10.27 -2.81 -3.85
N GLY A 61 9.02 -2.82 -3.39
CA GLY A 61 8.10 -1.74 -3.65
C GLY A 61 8.48 -0.45 -2.93
N PHE A 62 9.03 -0.54 -1.72
CA PHE A 62 9.60 0.60 -1.02
C PHE A 62 10.75 1.22 -1.85
N LEU A 63 11.73 0.42 -2.28
CA LEU A 63 12.86 0.89 -3.09
C LEU A 63 12.41 1.52 -4.42
N PHE A 64 11.41 0.93 -5.08
CA PHE A 64 10.83 1.48 -6.30
C PHE A 64 10.13 2.81 -6.04
N ASN A 65 9.27 2.88 -5.03
CA ASN A 65 8.53 4.09 -4.69
C ASN A 65 9.41 5.22 -4.14
N GLU A 66 10.57 4.90 -3.56
CA GLU A 66 11.59 5.87 -3.18
C GLU A 66 12.54 6.24 -4.35
N GLY A 67 12.37 5.60 -5.52
CA GLY A 67 13.17 5.86 -6.72
C GLY A 67 14.62 5.35 -6.64
N VAL A 68 14.89 4.40 -5.75
CA VAL A 68 16.19 3.73 -5.64
C VAL A 68 16.38 2.76 -6.79
N ILE A 69 15.32 2.06 -7.19
CA ILE A 69 15.28 1.16 -8.34
C ILE A 69 14.17 1.58 -9.31
N GLN A 70 14.30 1.23 -10.57
CA GLN A 70 13.29 1.43 -11.61
C GLN A 70 12.67 0.11 -12.08
N SER A 71 13.39 -0.99 -11.97
CA SER A 71 12.93 -2.32 -12.36
C SER A 71 13.68 -3.41 -11.60
N MET A 72 13.29 -4.67 -11.80
CA MET A 72 14.05 -5.82 -11.30
C MET A 72 15.43 -5.95 -11.91
N ASP A 73 15.67 -5.32 -13.06
CA ASP A 73 17.00 -5.32 -13.71
C ASP A 73 18.05 -4.57 -12.89
N ASP A 74 17.66 -3.68 -11.98
CA ASP A 74 18.55 -2.95 -11.09
C ASP A 74 19.10 -3.81 -9.93
N ILE A 75 18.52 -5.00 -9.73
CA ILE A 75 18.81 -5.88 -8.60
C ILE A 75 19.69 -7.04 -9.05
N SER A 76 20.76 -7.32 -8.31
CA SER A 76 21.61 -8.50 -8.47
C SER A 76 21.26 -9.63 -7.50
N GLY A 77 20.68 -9.30 -6.32
CA GLY A 77 20.26 -10.28 -5.33
C GLY A 77 19.24 -9.74 -4.34
N ILE A 78 18.34 -10.60 -3.87
CA ILE A 78 17.41 -10.29 -2.79
C ILE A 78 17.18 -11.49 -1.88
N VAL A 79 17.50 -11.34 -0.59
CA VAL A 79 17.38 -12.39 0.41
C VAL A 79 16.66 -11.89 1.65
N TYR A 80 15.68 -12.64 2.12
CA TYR A 80 15.07 -12.42 3.43
C TYR A 80 15.75 -13.30 4.48
N SER A 81 16.24 -12.70 5.55
CA SER A 81 16.79 -13.35 6.73
C SER A 81 15.79 -13.31 7.87
N GLN A 82 15.18 -14.46 8.16
CA GLN A 82 14.17 -14.59 9.21
C GLN A 82 14.75 -14.25 10.60
N GLY A 83 15.94 -14.76 10.91
CA GLY A 83 16.57 -14.56 12.22
C GLY A 83 16.93 -13.10 12.52
N LEU A 84 17.16 -12.29 11.49
CA LEU A 84 17.47 -10.87 11.61
C LEU A 84 16.25 -9.97 11.33
N GLN A 85 15.12 -10.54 10.91
CA GLN A 85 13.97 -9.81 10.38
C GLN A 85 14.41 -8.75 9.35
N ALA A 86 15.24 -9.16 8.39
CA ALA A 86 15.87 -8.26 7.44
C ALA A 86 15.72 -8.76 6.00
N VAL A 87 15.45 -7.83 5.08
CA VAL A 87 15.61 -8.04 3.64
C VAL A 87 16.90 -7.38 3.20
N ASN A 88 17.82 -8.18 2.66
CA ASN A 88 19.05 -7.73 2.05
C ASN A 88 18.81 -7.63 0.53
N VAL A 89 19.11 -6.48 -0.05
CA VAL A 89 19.03 -6.22 -1.47
C VAL A 89 20.39 -5.77 -1.98
N ASP A 90 20.93 -6.52 -2.93
CA ASP A 90 22.15 -6.14 -3.63
C ASP A 90 21.79 -5.53 -4.98
N LEU A 91 22.20 -4.28 -5.20
CA LEU A 91 21.98 -3.57 -6.43
C LEU A 91 23.10 -3.86 -7.44
N LYS A 92 22.80 -3.77 -8.73
CA LYS A 92 23.82 -3.86 -9.77
C LYS A 92 24.81 -2.68 -9.72
N PRO A 93 26.05 -2.86 -10.21
CA PRO A 93 27.03 -1.79 -10.28
C PRO A 93 26.49 -0.56 -11.03
N GLY A 94 26.73 0.63 -10.48
CA GLY A 94 26.28 1.89 -11.05
C GLY A 94 24.94 2.41 -10.52
N ILE A 95 24.18 1.59 -9.80
CA ILE A 95 22.97 2.03 -9.09
C ILE A 95 23.39 2.63 -7.75
N ALA A 96 23.25 3.94 -7.61
CA ALA A 96 23.61 4.64 -6.38
C ALA A 96 22.40 4.82 -5.45
N VAL A 97 22.59 4.51 -4.18
CA VAL A 97 21.65 4.90 -3.13
C VAL A 97 22.04 6.30 -2.67
N HIS A 98 21.33 7.31 -3.14
CA HIS A 98 21.55 8.66 -2.68
C HIS A 98 20.95 8.87 -1.30
N ARG A 99 21.78 8.87 -0.28
CA ARG A 99 21.43 9.36 1.05
C ARG A 99 21.44 10.89 1.02
N SER A 100 20.50 11.51 0.31
CA SER A 100 20.36 12.97 0.36
C SER A 100 19.93 13.36 1.77
N GLY A 101 20.65 14.31 2.34
CA GLY A 101 20.55 14.74 3.73
C GLY A 101 19.10 14.89 4.19
N GLN A 102 18.85 14.31 5.32
CA GLN A 102 17.66 14.26 6.16
C GLN A 102 16.60 15.35 5.89
N ILE A 103 15.70 15.12 4.95
CA ILE A 103 14.39 15.73 5.01
C ILE A 103 13.49 14.68 5.65
N ARG A 104 13.33 14.78 6.97
CA ARG A 104 12.37 13.97 7.72
C ARG A 104 10.98 14.49 7.39
N SER A 105 10.28 13.91 6.45
CA SER A 105 8.83 14.05 6.40
C SER A 105 8.23 12.99 7.32
N ILE A 106 7.72 13.43 8.47
CA ILE A 106 6.96 12.58 9.38
C ILE A 106 5.63 12.32 8.67
N THR A 107 5.45 11.09 8.17
CA THR A 107 4.21 10.70 7.52
C THR A 107 3.09 10.51 8.55
N SER A 108 1.91 11.03 8.25
CA SER A 108 0.74 10.98 9.12
C SER A 108 0.13 9.57 9.19
N GLY A 109 0.66 8.75 10.06
CA GLY A 109 0.04 7.48 10.43
C GLY A 109 0.99 6.29 10.38
N CYS A 110 1.43 5.89 11.54
CA CYS A 110 2.33 4.81 11.90
C CYS A 110 3.81 5.13 11.73
N GLY A 111 4.44 5.53 12.83
CA GLY A 111 5.84 5.43 13.24
C GLY A 111 6.91 5.76 12.19
N GLN A 112 7.82 6.57 12.53
CA GLN A 112 9.19 6.80 12.00
C GLN A 112 9.53 6.19 10.61
N CYS A 113 8.78 6.50 9.56
CA CYS A 113 9.24 6.27 8.20
C CYS A 113 10.13 7.44 7.78
N ILE A 114 11.39 7.16 7.52
CA ILE A 114 12.33 8.11 6.90
C ILE A 114 12.07 8.01 5.39
N SER A 115 11.52 9.07 4.79
CA SER A 115 11.45 9.15 3.32
C SER A 115 12.79 9.59 2.77
N TYR A 116 13.38 8.76 1.93
CA TYR A 116 14.55 9.11 1.14
C TYR A 116 14.06 9.73 -0.16
N VAL A 117 14.05 11.04 -0.25
CA VAL A 117 13.74 11.73 -1.50
C VAL A 117 15.02 11.85 -2.31
N ASN A 118 15.14 11.10 -3.41
CA ASN A 118 16.19 11.37 -4.39
C ASN A 118 15.72 12.48 -5.33
N PRO A 119 16.31 13.70 -5.28
CA PRO A 119 15.88 14.80 -6.12
C PRO A 119 16.05 14.56 -7.64
N GLN A 120 16.96 13.65 -8.02
CA GLN A 120 17.23 13.34 -9.43
C GLN A 120 16.28 12.29 -10.02
N ASN A 121 15.67 11.43 -9.18
CA ASN A 121 14.69 10.44 -9.63
C ASN A 121 13.24 10.92 -9.47
N ASN A 122 13.03 12.19 -9.15
CA ASN A 122 11.73 12.78 -8.84
C ASN A 122 10.92 13.24 -10.06
N LEU A 123 11.21 12.74 -11.24
CA LEU A 123 10.39 13.03 -12.42
C LEU A 123 9.09 12.23 -12.34
N LEU A 124 8.14 12.71 -11.52
CA LEU A 124 6.77 12.25 -11.61
C LEU A 124 6.22 12.66 -12.98
N GLN A 125 5.64 11.69 -13.70
CA GLN A 125 5.08 11.94 -15.01
C GLN A 125 3.57 12.11 -14.92
N TYR A 126 3.01 12.98 -15.76
CA TYR A 126 1.58 13.10 -15.92
C TYR A 126 0.99 11.80 -16.45
N ASN A 127 -0.11 11.33 -15.87
CA ASN A 127 -0.76 10.09 -16.28
C ASN A 127 -1.68 10.33 -17.48
N GLU A 128 -1.25 9.88 -18.66
CA GLU A 128 -1.98 10.02 -19.92
C GLU A 128 -2.92 8.84 -20.22
N SER A 129 -3.11 7.91 -19.28
CA SER A 129 -3.97 6.74 -19.49
C SER A 129 -5.38 7.16 -19.90
N THR A 130 -5.89 6.51 -20.95
CA THR A 130 -7.27 6.66 -21.45
C THR A 130 -8.21 5.59 -20.91
N GLN A 131 -7.76 4.77 -19.98
CA GLN A 131 -8.57 3.72 -19.37
C GLN A 131 -9.83 4.30 -18.73
N ILE A 132 -10.98 3.73 -19.05
CA ILE A 132 -12.28 4.13 -18.51
C ILE A 132 -12.88 2.98 -17.72
N PHE A 133 -13.39 3.30 -16.54
CA PHE A 133 -14.11 2.37 -15.67
C PHE A 133 -15.59 2.76 -15.61
N LYS A 134 -16.49 1.78 -15.62
CA LYS A 134 -17.89 2.05 -15.37
C LYS A 134 -18.12 2.27 -13.87
N PHE A 135 -18.95 3.22 -13.53
CA PHE A 135 -19.26 3.54 -12.13
C PHE A 135 -19.81 2.33 -11.37
N GLU A 136 -20.70 1.57 -12.00
CA GLU A 136 -21.26 0.33 -11.43
C GLU A 136 -20.17 -0.70 -11.11
N GLU A 137 -19.21 -0.90 -12.03
CA GLU A 137 -18.09 -1.81 -11.81
C GLU A 137 -17.22 -1.38 -10.61
N ILE A 138 -17.04 -0.06 -10.43
CA ILE A 138 -16.32 0.49 -9.28
C ILE A 138 -17.07 0.19 -7.97
N LEU A 139 -18.40 0.37 -7.94
CA LEU A 139 -19.21 0.10 -6.75
C LEU A 139 -19.19 -1.39 -6.39
N ASP A 140 -19.41 -2.27 -7.36
CA ASP A 140 -19.40 -3.71 -7.18
C ASP A 140 -18.02 -4.20 -6.71
N MET A 141 -16.96 -3.67 -7.32
CA MET A 141 -15.60 -3.99 -6.94
C MET A 141 -15.28 -3.53 -5.51
N MET A 142 -15.68 -2.31 -5.13
CA MET A 142 -15.50 -1.82 -3.76
C MET A 142 -16.25 -2.69 -2.76
N LYS A 143 -17.48 -3.10 -3.07
CA LYS A 143 -18.27 -4.00 -2.23
C LYS A 143 -17.55 -5.35 -2.07
N ARG A 144 -17.12 -5.95 -3.19
CA ARG A 144 -16.38 -7.22 -3.18
C ARG A 144 -15.08 -7.10 -2.39
N PHE A 145 -14.29 -6.05 -2.64
CA PHE A 145 -13.04 -5.76 -1.94
C PHE A 145 -13.21 -5.73 -0.41
N MET A 146 -14.25 -5.07 0.07
CA MET A 146 -14.52 -4.98 1.52
C MET A 146 -14.92 -6.31 2.15
N HIS A 147 -15.42 -7.27 1.36
CA HIS A 147 -15.77 -8.61 1.83
C HIS A 147 -14.64 -9.63 1.65
N GLN A 148 -13.67 -9.36 0.76
CA GLN A 148 -12.53 -10.26 0.51
C GLN A 148 -11.47 -10.24 1.60
N SER A 149 -11.42 -9.19 2.41
CA SER A 149 -10.44 -9.04 3.49
C SER A 149 -10.90 -9.80 4.73
N ASP A 150 -10.56 -11.09 4.81
CA ASP A 150 -10.82 -11.91 5.98
C ASP A 150 -10.09 -11.36 7.22
N LEU A 151 -8.82 -10.94 7.06
CA LEU A 151 -8.04 -10.32 8.13
C LEU A 151 -8.69 -9.07 8.71
N PHE A 152 -9.16 -8.17 7.85
CA PHE A 152 -9.83 -6.94 8.30
C PHE A 152 -11.15 -7.26 9.01
N ARG A 153 -11.90 -8.27 8.54
CA ARG A 153 -13.19 -8.65 9.11
C ARG A 153 -13.05 -9.40 10.43
N ASP A 154 -12.12 -10.37 10.47
CA ASP A 154 -12.07 -11.34 11.57
C ASP A 154 -11.14 -10.90 12.71
N VAL A 155 -10.11 -10.09 12.39
CA VAL A 155 -9.11 -9.64 13.37
C VAL A 155 -9.10 -8.12 13.50
N GLY A 156 -9.32 -7.39 12.40
CA GLY A 156 -9.17 -5.93 12.39
C GLY A 156 -7.69 -5.48 12.43
N GLY A 157 -7.47 -4.19 12.68
CA GLY A 157 -6.11 -3.63 12.86
C GLY A 157 -5.25 -3.55 11.59
N VAL A 158 -5.79 -3.89 10.42
CA VAL A 158 -5.09 -3.86 9.13
C VAL A 158 -5.71 -2.88 8.15
N HIS A 159 -4.92 -2.46 7.19
CA HIS A 159 -5.35 -1.82 5.96
C HIS A 159 -5.26 -2.81 4.81
N SER A 160 -6.14 -2.63 3.83
CA SER A 160 -6.16 -3.45 2.63
C SER A 160 -6.08 -2.56 1.39
N VAL A 161 -5.38 -3.04 0.36
CA VAL A 161 -5.33 -2.46 -0.98
C VAL A 161 -5.54 -3.56 -2.00
N LEU A 162 -6.47 -3.34 -2.93
CA LEU A 162 -6.68 -4.20 -4.08
C LEU A 162 -6.21 -3.46 -5.34
N PHE A 163 -5.22 -4.01 -6.03
CA PHE A 163 -4.92 -3.62 -7.40
C PHE A 163 -5.80 -4.45 -8.34
N TYR A 164 -6.48 -3.79 -9.24
CA TYR A 164 -7.46 -4.39 -10.13
C TYR A 164 -7.26 -3.97 -11.59
N THR A 165 -7.30 -4.93 -12.47
CA THR A 165 -7.63 -4.79 -13.89
C THR A 165 -8.71 -5.81 -14.24
N PRO A 166 -9.40 -5.74 -15.40
CA PRO A 166 -10.38 -6.76 -15.79
C PRO A 166 -9.84 -8.20 -15.79
N GLU A 167 -8.54 -8.38 -16.05
CA GLU A 167 -7.89 -9.69 -16.17
C GLU A 167 -7.02 -10.06 -14.97
N PHE A 168 -6.84 -9.16 -13.99
CA PHE A 168 -5.91 -9.42 -12.90
C PHE A 168 -6.30 -8.69 -11.61
N GLU A 169 -6.24 -9.41 -10.51
CA GLU A 169 -6.49 -8.89 -9.16
C GLU A 169 -5.34 -9.26 -8.22
N LEU A 170 -4.99 -8.31 -7.37
CA LEU A 170 -3.97 -8.48 -6.35
C LEU A 170 -4.40 -7.80 -5.05
N LEU A 171 -4.86 -8.59 -4.08
CA LEU A 171 -5.20 -8.12 -2.74
C LEU A 171 -3.98 -8.19 -1.83
N VAL A 172 -3.72 -7.10 -1.12
CA VAL A 172 -2.60 -6.97 -0.18
C VAL A 172 -3.09 -6.33 1.11
N GLU A 173 -2.57 -6.83 2.23
CA GLU A 173 -2.90 -6.32 3.55
C GLU A 173 -1.63 -6.02 4.35
N ASP A 174 -1.72 -5.01 5.21
CA ASP A 174 -0.67 -4.62 6.15
C ASP A 174 -1.26 -3.73 7.26
N ILE A 175 -0.57 -3.62 8.39
CA ILE A 175 -0.88 -2.65 9.45
C ILE A 175 -0.71 -1.21 8.98
N GLY A 176 0.13 -0.98 7.95
CA GLY A 176 0.39 0.31 7.32
C GLY A 176 -0.21 0.41 5.91
N ARG A 177 -1.10 1.39 5.66
CA ARG A 177 -1.67 1.61 4.32
C ARG A 177 -0.62 1.91 3.25
N HIS A 178 0.51 2.55 3.61
CA HIS A 178 1.63 2.82 2.71
C HIS A 178 2.35 1.52 2.34
N ASN A 179 2.55 0.64 3.32
CA ASN A 179 3.12 -0.69 3.10
C ASN A 179 2.26 -1.51 2.14
N CYS A 180 0.92 -1.40 2.21
CA CYS A 180 0.05 -2.09 1.25
C CYS A 180 0.36 -1.67 -0.19
N VAL A 181 0.52 -0.36 -0.46
CA VAL A 181 0.85 0.13 -1.81
C VAL A 181 2.27 -0.28 -2.21
N ASP A 182 3.23 -0.28 -1.28
CA ASP A 182 4.57 -0.79 -1.53
C ASP A 182 4.56 -2.29 -1.84
N LYS A 183 3.80 -3.08 -1.09
CA LYS A 183 3.64 -4.52 -1.38
C LYS A 183 3.03 -4.75 -2.77
N VAL A 184 2.02 -3.96 -3.17
CA VAL A 184 1.47 -4.02 -4.54
C VAL A 184 2.56 -3.75 -5.57
N ALA A 185 3.32 -2.66 -5.41
CA ALA A 185 4.43 -2.32 -6.29
C ALA A 185 5.46 -3.45 -6.41
N GLY A 186 5.89 -3.97 -5.25
CA GLY A 186 6.87 -5.05 -5.22
C GLY A 186 6.39 -6.37 -5.81
N LEU A 187 5.11 -6.70 -5.65
CA LEU A 187 4.51 -7.90 -6.26
C LEU A 187 4.35 -7.74 -7.78
N LEU A 188 3.97 -6.55 -8.26
CA LEU A 188 3.93 -6.26 -9.69
C LEU A 188 5.33 -6.35 -10.33
N LEU A 189 6.34 -5.80 -9.66
CA LEU A 189 7.74 -5.89 -10.10
C LEU A 189 8.22 -7.35 -10.13
N GLN A 190 8.07 -8.08 -9.02
CA GLN A 190 8.56 -9.45 -8.86
C GLN A 190 7.92 -10.42 -9.86
N ASN A 191 6.66 -10.21 -10.19
CA ASN A 191 5.89 -11.06 -11.09
C ASN A 191 5.88 -10.56 -12.55
N GLN A 192 6.68 -9.54 -12.88
CA GLN A 192 6.77 -8.95 -14.21
C GLN A 192 5.41 -8.49 -14.78
N ASN A 193 4.58 -7.88 -13.92
CA ASN A 193 3.23 -7.40 -14.24
C ASN A 193 3.11 -5.86 -14.21
N MET A 194 4.24 -5.14 -14.31
CA MET A 194 4.25 -3.67 -14.23
C MET A 194 3.47 -3.01 -15.38
N GLU A 195 3.41 -3.64 -16.56
CA GLU A 195 2.65 -3.15 -17.70
C GLU A 195 1.15 -3.03 -17.42
N ARG A 196 0.62 -3.84 -16.49
CA ARG A 196 -0.80 -3.77 -16.06
C ARG A 196 -1.13 -2.52 -15.28
N ALA A 197 -0.13 -1.84 -14.71
CA ALA A 197 -0.34 -0.66 -13.89
C ALA A 197 -1.06 0.46 -14.67
N ALA A 198 -0.71 0.67 -15.94
CA ALA A 198 -1.26 1.74 -16.79
C ALA A 198 -2.78 1.59 -17.09
N THR A 199 -3.33 0.39 -16.93
CA THR A 199 -4.76 0.10 -17.11
C THR A 199 -5.46 -0.23 -15.79
N GLY A 200 -4.73 -0.17 -14.67
CA GLY A 200 -5.20 -0.61 -13.36
C GLY A 200 -5.90 0.45 -12.53
N CYS A 201 -6.51 -0.02 -11.46
CA CYS A 201 -7.15 0.79 -10.43
C CYS A 201 -6.71 0.30 -9.05
N LEU A 202 -6.43 1.22 -8.12
CA LEU A 202 -6.19 0.90 -6.71
C LEU A 202 -7.46 1.13 -5.89
N PHE A 203 -7.99 0.09 -5.28
CA PHE A 203 -9.01 0.19 -4.23
C PHE A 203 -8.34 0.19 -2.86
N ILE A 204 -8.68 1.17 -2.02
CA ILE A 204 -8.00 1.42 -0.74
C ILE A 204 -9.03 1.49 0.39
N SER A 205 -8.83 0.72 1.46
CA SER A 205 -9.72 0.72 2.64
C SER A 205 -9.60 2.00 3.47
N GLY A 206 -8.41 2.61 3.50
CA GLY A 206 -8.05 3.77 4.33
C GLY A 206 -8.07 5.10 3.59
N ARG A 207 -7.66 6.18 4.30
CA ARG A 207 -7.50 7.53 3.73
C ARG A 207 -6.40 7.56 2.66
N VAL A 208 -6.59 8.45 1.66
CA VAL A 208 -5.58 8.70 0.62
C VAL A 208 -4.80 9.97 0.97
N SER A 209 -3.50 9.83 1.25
CA SER A 209 -2.55 10.93 1.43
C SER A 209 -1.86 11.29 0.11
N SER A 210 -1.17 12.43 0.07
CA SER A 210 -0.33 12.81 -1.08
C SER A 210 0.71 11.75 -1.42
N GLU A 211 1.27 11.06 -0.41
CA GLU A 211 2.24 9.98 -0.61
C GLU A 211 1.63 8.77 -1.33
N ILE A 212 0.41 8.39 -0.98
CA ILE A 212 -0.32 7.31 -1.71
C ILE A 212 -0.51 7.71 -3.18
N VAL A 213 -0.87 8.97 -3.44
CA VAL A 213 -1.00 9.49 -4.81
C VAL A 213 0.35 9.46 -5.52
N THR A 214 1.43 9.90 -4.86
CA THR A 214 2.78 9.86 -5.42
C THR A 214 3.20 8.43 -5.80
N LYS A 215 2.91 7.45 -4.95
CA LYS A 215 3.19 6.02 -5.25
C LYS A 215 2.37 5.53 -6.45
N ALA A 216 1.10 5.91 -6.55
CA ALA A 216 0.27 5.56 -7.71
C ALA A 216 0.79 6.19 -9.01
N ILE A 217 1.24 7.47 -8.96
CA ILE A 217 1.87 8.14 -10.10
C ILE A 217 3.13 7.39 -10.56
N ARG A 218 4.01 7.02 -9.62
CA ARG A 218 5.25 6.27 -9.93
C ARG A 218 4.98 4.90 -10.54
N LEU A 219 3.91 4.24 -10.08
CA LEU A 219 3.44 2.98 -10.65
C LEU A 219 2.78 3.15 -12.02
N GLY A 220 2.41 4.39 -12.40
CA GLY A 220 1.64 4.64 -13.62
C GLY A 220 0.14 4.31 -13.50
N ILE A 221 -0.37 4.08 -12.28
CA ILE A 221 -1.78 3.70 -12.04
C ILE A 221 -2.66 4.94 -12.16
N PRO A 222 -3.66 4.95 -13.09
CA PRO A 222 -4.47 6.13 -13.39
C PRO A 222 -5.60 6.42 -12.41
N VAL A 223 -6.05 5.42 -11.65
CA VAL A 223 -7.28 5.53 -10.83
C VAL A 223 -7.05 5.04 -9.42
N ILE A 224 -7.46 5.85 -8.44
CA ILE A 224 -7.49 5.52 -7.01
C ILE A 224 -8.92 5.63 -6.51
N VAL A 225 -9.43 4.58 -5.93
CA VAL A 225 -10.77 4.47 -5.34
C VAL A 225 -10.66 4.16 -3.85
N SER A 226 -11.20 5.02 -3.01
CA SER A 226 -11.11 4.83 -1.56
C SER A 226 -12.49 4.76 -0.90
N ARG A 227 -12.62 3.85 0.07
CA ARG A 227 -13.78 3.83 0.98
C ARG A 227 -13.82 5.06 1.90
N SER A 228 -12.67 5.71 2.11
CA SER A 228 -12.48 6.86 3.00
C SER A 228 -12.29 8.15 2.19
N THR A 229 -11.70 9.16 2.81
CA THR A 229 -11.50 10.49 2.20
C THR A 229 -10.04 10.72 1.81
N PRO A 230 -9.76 11.46 0.73
CA PRO A 230 -8.44 12.00 0.46
C PRO A 230 -8.14 13.23 1.34
N THR A 231 -6.85 13.54 1.49
CA THR A 231 -6.40 14.82 2.02
C THR A 231 -6.41 15.90 0.93
N SER A 232 -6.42 17.18 1.33
CA SER A 232 -6.36 18.29 0.36
C SER A 232 -5.08 18.28 -0.49
N ALA A 233 -3.95 17.85 0.09
CA ALA A 233 -2.70 17.67 -0.65
C ALA A 233 -2.83 16.53 -1.69
N ALA A 234 -3.46 15.41 -1.33
CA ALA A 234 -3.72 14.31 -2.26
C ALA A 234 -4.55 14.75 -3.47
N ILE A 235 -5.59 15.57 -3.24
CA ILE A 235 -6.44 16.09 -4.32
C ILE A 235 -5.62 16.97 -5.28
N ARG A 236 -4.81 17.92 -4.75
CA ARG A 236 -3.95 18.77 -5.58
C ARG A 236 -2.96 17.96 -6.41
N PHE A 237 -2.28 16.98 -5.79
CA PHE A 237 -1.35 16.10 -6.50
C PHE A 237 -2.06 15.27 -7.58
N ALA A 238 -3.19 14.68 -7.25
CA ALA A 238 -3.97 13.90 -8.21
C ALA A 238 -4.41 14.75 -9.42
N GLN A 239 -4.78 16.01 -9.20
CA GLN A 239 -5.14 16.96 -10.26
C GLN A 239 -3.93 17.33 -11.12
N GLU A 240 -2.80 17.66 -10.49
CA GLU A 240 -1.56 18.05 -11.16
C GLU A 240 -1.00 16.95 -12.05
N TYR A 241 -1.08 15.68 -11.60
CA TYR A 241 -0.50 14.54 -12.31
C TYR A 241 -1.52 13.66 -13.05
N GLY A 242 -2.74 14.14 -13.23
CA GLY A 242 -3.75 13.46 -14.05
C GLY A 242 -4.28 12.15 -13.46
N ILE A 243 -4.30 11.99 -12.15
CA ILE A 243 -4.86 10.81 -11.48
C ILE A 243 -6.35 11.03 -11.22
N THR A 244 -7.16 10.01 -11.51
CA THR A 244 -8.56 9.97 -11.06
C THR A 244 -8.62 9.56 -9.62
N LEU A 245 -9.18 10.43 -8.77
CA LEU A 245 -9.27 10.20 -7.34
C LEU A 245 -10.72 10.19 -6.88
N MET A 246 -11.16 9.05 -6.39
CA MET A 246 -12.49 8.84 -5.82
C MET A 246 -12.41 8.54 -4.32
N GLY A 247 -13.35 9.05 -3.57
CA GLY A 247 -13.47 8.77 -2.14
C GLY A 247 -14.92 8.61 -1.70
N TYR A 248 -15.11 8.19 -0.44
CA TYR A 248 -16.41 7.85 0.14
C TYR A 248 -17.22 6.87 -0.72
N VAL A 249 -16.53 5.91 -1.35
CA VAL A 249 -17.19 4.88 -2.16
C VAL A 249 -17.83 3.87 -1.20
N ARG A 250 -19.16 4.00 -1.03
CA ARG A 250 -19.95 3.21 -0.05
C ARG A 250 -21.37 3.01 -0.56
N GLY A 251 -21.84 1.77 -0.56
CA GLY A 251 -23.15 1.45 -1.12
C GLY A 251 -23.26 1.94 -2.56
N GLU A 252 -24.26 2.77 -2.86
CA GLU A 252 -24.53 3.33 -4.18
C GLU A 252 -23.95 4.75 -4.38
N LYS A 253 -23.00 5.18 -3.53
CA LYS A 253 -22.51 6.56 -3.52
C LYS A 253 -20.99 6.62 -3.58
N ALA A 254 -20.46 7.59 -4.36
CA ALA A 254 -19.06 7.96 -4.40
C ALA A 254 -18.89 9.47 -4.61
N THR A 255 -17.72 9.99 -4.30
CA THR A 255 -17.30 11.35 -4.61
C THR A 255 -16.09 11.31 -5.52
N ILE A 256 -16.16 11.90 -6.71
CA ILE A 256 -15.02 12.07 -7.61
C ILE A 256 -14.40 13.45 -7.32
N TYR A 257 -13.15 13.46 -6.91
CA TYR A 257 -12.40 14.68 -6.60
C TYR A 257 -11.62 15.20 -7.80
N THR A 258 -11.09 14.28 -8.64
CA THR A 258 -10.30 14.60 -9.82
C THR A 258 -10.52 13.56 -10.91
N GLY A 259 -10.24 13.90 -12.19
CA GLY A 259 -10.14 12.93 -13.27
C GLY A 259 -11.46 12.26 -13.65
N GLN A 260 -12.58 12.96 -13.60
CA GLN A 260 -13.93 12.44 -13.88
C GLN A 260 -14.10 11.81 -15.27
N GLN A 261 -13.24 12.17 -16.22
CA GLN A 261 -13.29 11.64 -17.60
C GLN A 261 -13.00 10.13 -17.68
N ARG A 262 -12.39 9.53 -16.65
CA ARG A 262 -12.14 8.08 -16.58
C ARG A 262 -13.27 7.30 -15.91
N VAL A 263 -14.36 7.94 -15.53
CA VAL A 263 -15.52 7.31 -14.92
C VAL A 263 -16.73 7.51 -15.81
N ARG A 264 -17.26 6.41 -16.35
CA ARG A 264 -18.48 6.42 -17.15
C ARG A 264 -19.69 6.19 -16.24
N LEU A 265 -20.66 7.08 -16.30
CA LEU A 265 -21.87 7.05 -15.47
C LEU A 265 -23.03 6.24 -16.07
N LEU A 266 -22.93 5.77 -17.30
CA LEU A 266 -23.92 4.85 -17.97
C LEU A 266 -23.52 4.71 -19.44
#